data_24da35a2e9ad37eb6e630e442fc4dde4
#
_entry.id   24da35a2e9ad37eb6e630e442fc4dde4
#
_cell.length_a   1.000
_cell.length_b   1.000
_cell.length_c   1.000
_cell.angle_alpha   90.00
_cell.angle_beta   90.00
_cell.angle_gamma   90.00
#
_symmetry.space_group_name_H-M   'P 1'
#
loop_
_entity.id
_entity.type
_entity.pdbx_description
1 polymer ?
#
loop_
_entity_poly.entity_id
_entity_poly.type
_entity_poly.pdbx_seq_one_letter_code
_entity_poly.pdbx_strand_id
1 'polypeptide(L)'
;MFGDKMKFIMTGHTSPIGSVLYKHLLKDHDVTGVSRQTGFDLTEFDTLKKVVELSVDADHFINLASINSIQSQLLLLIHDKWKKVNKSGNIISFGTLGTKLDEKILKEINGNMQYFKDKQHLEAIHNRLCIEDVFGEQPKSILIRILNYGEKSGARAGEPSCNADDIIRIFDFIVNEKMYVSSIDARRI
;
A
#
# COMPACT_ATOMS: atom_id res chain seq x y z
N MET A 1 2.28 27.43 -0.28
CA MET A 1 1.38 27.12 -1.41
C MET A 1 0.55 25.95 -0.93
N PHE A 2 -0.74 26.14 -0.67
CA PHE A 2 -1.62 25.01 -0.38
C PHE A 2 -1.80 24.26 -1.72
N GLY A 3 -1.26 23.06 -1.82
CA GLY A 3 -1.51 22.20 -2.96
C GLY A 3 -3.00 21.91 -3.10
N ASP A 4 -3.46 21.52 -4.29
CA ASP A 4 -4.85 21.14 -4.50
C ASP A 4 -5.26 20.01 -3.57
N LYS A 5 -6.48 20.10 -3.03
CA LYS A 5 -7.03 19.09 -2.14
C LYS A 5 -7.27 17.80 -2.91
N MET A 6 -6.53 16.75 -2.58
CA MET A 6 -6.60 15.44 -3.22
C MET A 6 -7.58 14.51 -2.51
N LYS A 7 -8.11 13.54 -3.23
CA LYS A 7 -9.00 12.48 -2.71
C LYS A 7 -8.23 11.17 -2.60
N PHE A 8 -8.26 10.59 -1.41
CA PHE A 8 -7.65 9.29 -1.12
C PHE A 8 -8.72 8.28 -0.71
N ILE A 9 -8.58 7.05 -1.19
CA ILE A 9 -9.24 5.89 -0.60
C ILE A 9 -8.19 4.98 -0.01
N MET A 10 -8.39 4.56 1.22
CA MET A 10 -7.38 3.85 1.98
C MET A 10 -7.95 2.60 2.65
N THR A 11 -7.45 1.42 2.27
CA THR A 11 -7.70 0.19 3.03
C THR A 11 -6.70 0.05 4.17
N GLY A 12 -7.10 -0.60 5.27
CA GLY A 12 -6.20 -0.83 6.40
C GLY A 12 -5.82 0.41 7.21
N HIS A 13 -6.63 1.48 7.14
CA HIS A 13 -6.42 2.74 7.88
C HIS A 13 -6.44 2.57 9.40
N THR A 14 -6.89 1.44 9.92
CA THR A 14 -6.88 1.09 11.35
C THR A 14 -5.62 0.34 11.80
N SER A 15 -4.74 -0.04 10.87
CA SER A 15 -3.45 -0.66 11.18
C SER A 15 -2.45 0.36 11.75
N PRO A 16 -1.34 -0.07 12.38
CA PRO A 16 -0.34 0.85 12.92
C PRO A 16 0.16 1.88 11.89
N ILE A 17 0.59 1.44 10.71
CA ILE A 17 1.02 2.33 9.62
C ILE A 17 -0.17 3.13 9.07
N GLY A 18 -1.29 2.44 8.84
CA GLY A 18 -2.48 3.06 8.28
C GLY A 18 -3.03 4.19 9.13
N SER A 19 -3.05 4.04 10.45
CA SER A 19 -3.55 5.08 11.35
C SER A 19 -2.69 6.36 11.35
N VAL A 20 -1.39 6.22 11.14
CA VAL A 20 -0.46 7.35 11.00
C VAL A 20 -0.72 8.09 9.70
N LEU A 21 -0.74 7.38 8.58
CA LEU A 21 -1.02 7.98 7.27
C LEU A 21 -2.42 8.60 7.20
N TYR A 22 -3.43 7.90 7.72
CA TYR A 22 -4.81 8.39 7.75
C TYR A 22 -4.92 9.73 8.48
N LYS A 23 -4.35 9.83 9.68
CA LYS A 23 -4.33 11.06 10.46
C LYS A 23 -3.53 12.19 9.79
N HIS A 24 -2.43 11.84 9.11
CA HIS A 24 -1.62 12.81 8.39
C HIS A 24 -2.38 13.40 7.21
N LEU A 25 -2.96 12.55 6.38
CA LEU A 25 -3.68 12.97 5.17
C LEU A 25 -4.96 13.75 5.45
N LEU A 26 -5.68 13.43 6.53
CA LEU A 26 -6.89 14.16 6.93
C LEU A 26 -6.67 15.64 7.23
N LYS A 27 -5.43 16.09 7.44
CA LYS A 27 -5.14 17.50 7.71
C LYS A 27 -5.42 18.39 6.49
N ASP A 28 -5.11 17.88 5.29
CA ASP A 28 -5.09 18.72 4.07
C ASP A 28 -5.89 18.09 2.91
N HIS A 29 -6.35 16.83 3.03
CA HIS A 29 -6.94 16.07 1.95
C HIS A 29 -8.27 15.40 2.33
N ASP A 30 -9.03 14.92 1.34
CA ASP A 30 -10.22 14.11 1.53
C ASP A 30 -9.83 12.63 1.59
N VAL A 31 -10.06 11.96 2.72
CA VAL A 31 -9.66 10.57 2.92
C VAL A 31 -10.84 9.70 3.30
N THR A 32 -11.13 8.68 2.48
CA THR A 32 -12.12 7.65 2.79
C THR A 32 -11.40 6.39 3.31
N GLY A 33 -11.58 6.08 4.59
CA GLY A 33 -11.06 4.87 5.21
C GLY A 33 -11.98 3.67 4.98
N VAL A 34 -11.43 2.58 4.48
CA VAL A 34 -12.14 1.31 4.20
C VAL A 34 -11.70 0.26 5.19
N SER A 35 -12.61 -0.20 6.05
CA SER A 35 -12.40 -1.27 7.02
C SER A 35 -13.74 -1.83 7.51
N ARG A 36 -13.70 -2.92 8.28
CA ARG A 36 -14.90 -3.46 8.93
C ARG A 36 -15.58 -2.44 9.84
N GLN A 37 -14.82 -1.56 10.50
CA GLN A 37 -15.37 -0.51 11.35
C GLN A 37 -16.16 0.55 10.56
N THR A 38 -15.86 0.72 9.28
CA THR A 38 -16.57 1.63 8.38
C THR A 38 -17.58 0.90 7.47
N GLY A 39 -17.93 -0.36 7.83
CA GLY A 39 -18.93 -1.15 7.09
C GLY A 39 -18.39 -1.91 5.87
N PHE A 40 -17.08 -2.01 5.71
CA PHE A 40 -16.45 -2.72 4.60
C PHE A 40 -15.69 -3.96 5.09
N ASP A 41 -16.30 -5.13 4.97
CA ASP A 41 -15.59 -6.40 5.15
C ASP A 41 -14.96 -6.83 3.83
N LEU A 42 -13.67 -6.62 3.70
CA LEU A 42 -12.91 -6.94 2.49
C LEU A 42 -12.86 -8.44 2.17
N THR A 43 -13.28 -9.32 3.08
CA THR A 43 -13.40 -10.76 2.79
C THR A 43 -14.62 -11.10 1.95
N GLU A 44 -15.58 -10.18 1.84
CA GLU A 44 -16.78 -10.31 1.04
C GLU A 44 -16.57 -9.79 -0.38
N PHE A 45 -16.90 -10.59 -1.38
CA PHE A 45 -16.69 -10.26 -2.77
C PHE A 45 -17.47 -8.99 -3.22
N ASP A 46 -18.69 -8.80 -2.75
CA ASP A 46 -19.47 -7.61 -3.07
C ASP A 46 -18.89 -6.35 -2.44
N THR A 47 -18.24 -6.47 -1.29
CA THR A 47 -17.50 -5.38 -0.68
C THR A 47 -16.27 -5.01 -1.50
N LEU A 48 -15.52 -5.99 -2.02
CA LEU A 48 -14.40 -5.69 -2.93
C LEU A 48 -14.86 -4.92 -4.17
N LYS A 49 -16.00 -5.32 -4.80
CA LYS A 49 -16.56 -4.58 -5.93
C LYS A 49 -16.91 -3.14 -5.56
N LYS A 50 -17.56 -2.91 -4.42
CA LYS A 50 -17.89 -1.56 -3.94
C LYS A 50 -16.63 -0.71 -3.76
N VAL A 51 -15.55 -1.25 -3.20
CA VAL A 51 -14.29 -0.54 -3.02
C VAL A 51 -13.66 -0.20 -4.37
N VAL A 52 -13.72 -1.10 -5.34
CA VAL A 52 -13.23 -0.86 -6.70
C VAL A 52 -14.01 0.27 -7.38
N GLU A 53 -15.33 0.28 -7.27
CA GLU A 53 -16.17 1.37 -7.83
C GLU A 53 -15.87 2.70 -7.13
N LEU A 54 -15.80 2.74 -5.80
CA LEU A 54 -15.46 3.93 -5.04
C LEU A 54 -14.08 4.50 -5.44
N SER A 55 -13.12 3.63 -5.78
CA SER A 55 -11.76 4.06 -6.12
C SER A 55 -11.70 4.94 -7.38
N VAL A 56 -12.70 4.89 -8.24
CA VAL A 56 -12.74 5.69 -9.48
C VAL A 56 -12.77 7.19 -9.19
N ASP A 57 -13.33 7.61 -8.09
CA ASP A 57 -13.43 9.04 -7.70
C ASP A 57 -12.21 9.54 -6.91
N ALA A 58 -11.24 8.66 -6.59
CA ALA A 58 -10.06 9.03 -5.83
C ALA A 58 -8.88 9.41 -6.75
N ASP A 59 -8.04 10.35 -6.33
CA ASP A 59 -6.78 10.65 -7.01
C ASP A 59 -5.73 9.57 -6.73
N HIS A 60 -5.78 8.99 -5.51
CA HIS A 60 -4.88 7.94 -5.07
C HIS A 60 -5.62 6.85 -4.29
N PHE A 61 -5.19 5.60 -4.50
CA PHE A 61 -5.65 4.45 -3.72
C PHE A 61 -4.51 3.88 -2.88
N ILE A 62 -4.71 3.84 -1.54
CA ILE A 62 -3.74 3.30 -0.60
C ILE A 62 -4.15 1.89 -0.20
N ASN A 63 -3.40 0.91 -0.67
CA ASN A 63 -3.65 -0.52 -0.50
C ASN A 63 -2.81 -1.09 0.65
N LEU A 64 -3.33 -1.01 1.88
CA LEU A 64 -2.57 -1.35 3.09
C LEU A 64 -3.17 -2.53 3.87
N ALA A 65 -4.43 -2.89 3.63
CA ALA A 65 -5.06 -4.04 4.30
C ALA A 65 -4.38 -5.35 3.89
N SER A 66 -3.72 -6.00 4.84
CA SER A 66 -3.04 -7.28 4.63
C SER A 66 -3.88 -8.42 5.20
N ILE A 67 -4.84 -8.91 4.40
CA ILE A 67 -5.74 -10.03 4.72
C ILE A 67 -5.60 -11.04 3.61
N ASN A 68 -4.89 -12.14 3.83
CA ASN A 68 -4.62 -13.15 2.80
C ASN A 68 -4.19 -12.48 1.46
N SER A 69 -4.71 -12.98 0.33
CA SER A 69 -4.44 -12.44 -1.01
C SER A 69 -5.23 -11.17 -1.38
N ILE A 70 -6.03 -10.60 -0.47
CA ILE A 70 -6.95 -9.48 -0.78
C ILE A 70 -6.19 -8.24 -1.26
N GLN A 71 -5.04 -7.96 -0.68
CA GLN A 71 -4.21 -6.83 -1.12
C GLN A 71 -3.79 -6.97 -2.60
N SER A 72 -3.43 -8.16 -3.02
CA SER A 72 -3.09 -8.50 -4.41
C SER A 72 -4.30 -8.40 -5.34
N GLN A 73 -5.46 -8.89 -4.89
CA GLN A 73 -6.71 -8.82 -5.65
C GLN A 73 -7.15 -7.36 -5.86
N LEU A 74 -7.11 -6.54 -4.81
CA LEU A 74 -7.45 -5.11 -4.91
C LEU A 74 -6.53 -4.37 -5.86
N LEU A 75 -5.22 -4.65 -5.82
CA LEU A 75 -4.27 -4.05 -6.76
C LEU A 75 -4.68 -4.32 -8.21
N LEU A 76 -4.96 -5.58 -8.55
CA LEU A 76 -5.38 -5.97 -9.90
C LEU A 76 -6.71 -5.35 -10.28
N LEU A 77 -7.74 -5.50 -9.46
CA LEU A 77 -9.09 -5.05 -9.77
C LEU A 77 -9.17 -3.54 -9.95
N ILE A 78 -8.48 -2.78 -9.10
CA ILE A 78 -8.47 -1.32 -9.19
C ILE A 78 -7.66 -0.86 -10.39
N HIS A 79 -6.48 -1.45 -10.63
CA HIS A 79 -5.68 -1.14 -11.81
C HIS A 79 -6.47 -1.38 -13.10
N ASP A 80 -7.10 -2.55 -13.24
CA ASP A 80 -7.94 -2.90 -14.40
C ASP A 80 -9.13 -1.95 -14.55
N LYS A 81 -9.78 -1.59 -13.44
CA LYS A 81 -10.90 -0.65 -13.45
C LYS A 81 -10.46 0.73 -13.91
N TRP A 82 -9.38 1.26 -13.33
CA TRP A 82 -8.85 2.58 -13.68
C TRP A 82 -8.41 2.63 -15.14
N LYS A 83 -7.76 1.58 -15.62
CA LYS A 83 -7.38 1.44 -17.05
C LYS A 83 -8.60 1.48 -17.98
N LYS A 84 -9.66 0.74 -17.65
CA LYS A 84 -10.92 0.72 -18.44
C LYS A 84 -11.61 2.08 -18.52
N VAL A 85 -11.49 2.92 -17.51
CA VAL A 85 -12.11 4.25 -17.48
C VAL A 85 -11.13 5.39 -17.80
N ASN A 86 -9.93 5.06 -18.31
CA ASN A 86 -8.85 6.00 -18.62
C ASN A 86 -8.50 6.93 -17.46
N LYS A 87 -8.52 6.39 -16.22
CA LYS A 87 -8.16 7.14 -15.04
C LYS A 87 -6.67 7.07 -14.77
N SER A 88 -6.05 8.23 -14.64
CA SER A 88 -4.68 8.37 -14.11
C SER A 88 -4.71 8.46 -12.57
N GLY A 89 -3.61 8.13 -11.92
CA GLY A 89 -3.44 8.21 -10.46
C GLY A 89 -2.50 7.13 -9.95
N ASN A 90 -2.27 7.12 -8.64
CA ASN A 90 -1.35 6.17 -8.01
C ASN A 90 -2.10 5.14 -7.16
N ILE A 91 -1.78 3.86 -7.36
CA ILE A 91 -2.18 2.75 -6.50
C ILE A 91 -0.96 2.40 -5.65
N ILE A 92 -0.96 2.84 -4.39
CA ILE A 92 0.19 2.73 -3.47
C ILE A 92 -0.02 1.53 -2.56
N SER A 93 0.76 0.47 -2.76
CA SER A 93 0.71 -0.76 -1.97
C SER A 93 1.85 -0.85 -0.97
N PHE A 94 1.58 -1.44 0.19
CA PHE A 94 2.59 -1.67 1.22
C PHE A 94 3.01 -3.14 1.27
N GLY A 95 4.27 -3.38 0.94
CA GLY A 95 4.96 -4.66 1.02
C GLY A 95 5.86 -4.76 2.24
N THR A 96 6.76 -5.74 2.23
CA THR A 96 7.78 -5.93 3.25
C THR A 96 9.11 -6.32 2.61
N LEU A 97 10.23 -5.83 3.15
CA LEU A 97 11.56 -6.30 2.76
C LEU A 97 11.81 -7.76 3.14
N GLY A 98 11.01 -8.32 4.05
CA GLY A 98 11.04 -9.75 4.38
C GLY A 98 10.84 -10.67 3.16
N THR A 99 10.20 -10.20 2.08
CA THR A 99 10.09 -10.97 0.82
C THR A 99 11.44 -11.27 0.16
N LYS A 100 12.48 -10.54 0.50
CA LYS A 100 13.85 -10.73 0.01
C LYS A 100 14.69 -11.69 0.87
N LEU A 101 14.15 -12.12 2.02
CA LEU A 101 14.86 -13.02 2.92
C LEU A 101 14.69 -14.47 2.46
N ASP A 102 15.71 -15.28 2.72
CA ASP A 102 15.67 -16.72 2.53
C ASP A 102 14.61 -17.36 3.44
N GLU A 103 13.94 -18.41 2.95
CA GLU A 103 12.91 -19.13 3.71
C GLU A 103 13.43 -19.68 5.06
N LYS A 104 14.71 -20.06 5.12
CA LYS A 104 15.36 -20.52 6.35
C LYS A 104 15.41 -19.39 7.38
N ILE A 105 15.81 -18.20 6.97
CA ILE A 105 15.84 -17.00 7.84
C ILE A 105 14.42 -16.67 8.32
N LEU A 106 13.43 -16.71 7.44
CA LEU A 106 12.04 -16.45 7.79
C LEU A 106 11.51 -17.43 8.84
N LYS A 107 11.90 -18.69 8.77
CA LYS A 107 11.55 -19.72 9.78
C LYS A 107 12.25 -19.45 11.12
N GLU A 108 13.52 -19.05 11.08
CA GLU A 108 14.29 -18.75 12.29
C GLU A 108 13.72 -17.55 13.08
N ILE A 109 13.16 -16.57 12.41
CA ILE A 109 12.50 -15.41 13.05
C ILE A 109 11.02 -15.67 13.40
N ASN A 110 10.54 -16.91 13.35
CA ASN A 110 9.14 -17.28 13.55
C ASN A 110 8.16 -16.48 12.68
N GLY A 111 8.58 -16.15 11.46
CA GLY A 111 7.76 -15.39 10.52
C GLY A 111 6.51 -16.14 10.07
N ASN A 112 5.41 -15.43 9.91
CA ASN A 112 4.20 -15.99 9.30
C ASN A 112 4.45 -16.24 7.80
N MET A 113 4.75 -17.49 7.42
CA MET A 113 5.07 -17.86 6.04
C MET A 113 3.97 -17.53 5.06
N GLN A 114 2.69 -17.64 5.45
CA GLN A 114 1.58 -17.28 4.58
C GLN A 114 1.58 -15.78 4.29
N TYR A 115 1.83 -14.94 5.30
CA TYR A 115 1.99 -13.50 5.13
C TYR A 115 3.09 -13.15 4.11
N PHE A 116 4.26 -13.80 4.20
CA PHE A 116 5.34 -13.54 3.25
C PHE A 116 5.01 -14.00 1.82
N LYS A 117 4.35 -15.14 1.66
CA LYS A 117 3.85 -15.63 0.36
C LYS A 117 2.84 -14.64 -0.25
N ASP A 118 1.90 -14.12 0.53
CA ASP A 118 0.94 -13.12 0.08
C ASP A 118 1.64 -11.82 -0.35
N LYS A 119 2.69 -11.39 0.38
CA LYS A 119 3.49 -10.22 0.01
C LYS A 119 4.38 -10.46 -1.22
N GLN A 120 4.93 -11.65 -1.40
CA GLN A 120 5.65 -12.03 -2.63
C GLN A 120 4.70 -12.03 -3.84
N HIS A 121 3.47 -12.52 -3.68
CA HIS A 121 2.45 -12.46 -4.72
C HIS A 121 2.07 -11.03 -5.09
N LEU A 122 1.88 -10.16 -4.09
CA LEU A 122 1.66 -8.72 -4.31
C LEU A 122 2.80 -8.09 -5.13
N GLU A 123 4.05 -8.39 -4.76
CA GLU A 123 5.24 -7.88 -5.44
C GLU A 123 5.32 -8.37 -6.90
N ALA A 124 5.01 -9.66 -7.15
CA ALA A 124 4.99 -10.22 -8.49
C ALA A 124 3.95 -9.53 -9.40
N ILE A 125 2.75 -9.26 -8.87
CA ILE A 125 1.71 -8.51 -9.58
C ILE A 125 2.17 -7.08 -9.85
N HIS A 126 2.67 -6.39 -8.84
CA HIS A 126 3.21 -5.03 -8.97
C HIS A 126 4.26 -4.95 -10.08
N ASN A 127 5.25 -5.84 -10.08
CA ASN A 127 6.32 -5.86 -11.08
C ASN A 127 5.77 -6.07 -12.50
N ARG A 128 4.76 -6.94 -12.66
CA ARG A 128 4.08 -7.14 -13.95
C ARG A 128 3.39 -5.86 -14.42
N LEU A 129 2.62 -5.21 -13.56
CA LEU A 129 1.91 -3.97 -13.90
C LEU A 129 2.89 -2.85 -14.28
N CYS A 130 4.02 -2.71 -13.56
CA CYS A 130 5.04 -1.72 -13.90
C CYS A 130 5.65 -1.94 -15.30
N ILE A 131 5.79 -3.20 -15.75
CA ILE A 131 6.27 -3.51 -17.11
C ILE A 131 5.21 -3.15 -18.15
N GLU A 132 3.95 -3.45 -17.89
CA GLU A 132 2.82 -3.13 -18.78
C GLU A 132 2.62 -1.62 -18.94
N ASP A 133 2.93 -0.83 -17.88
CA ASP A 133 2.67 0.61 -17.82
C ASP A 133 3.84 1.50 -18.24
N VAL A 134 4.98 0.93 -18.69
CA VAL A 134 6.19 1.70 -19.06
C VAL A 134 5.94 2.76 -20.13
N PHE A 135 4.95 2.56 -21.01
CA PHE A 135 4.70 3.43 -22.17
C PHE A 135 3.36 4.17 -22.13
N GLY A 136 2.63 4.17 -21.00
CA GLY A 136 1.27 4.72 -20.94
C GLY A 136 1.02 5.79 -19.87
N GLU A 137 -0.01 6.61 -20.09
CA GLU A 137 -0.60 7.51 -19.09
C GLU A 137 -1.54 6.76 -18.13
N GLN A 138 -1.19 5.55 -17.77
CA GLN A 138 -2.04 4.60 -17.07
C GLN A 138 -1.98 4.80 -15.54
N PRO A 139 -2.90 4.19 -14.78
CA PRO A 139 -2.77 4.17 -13.33
C PRO A 139 -1.43 3.56 -12.94
N LYS A 140 -0.68 4.24 -12.07
CA LYS A 140 0.65 3.82 -11.67
C LYS A 140 0.59 2.95 -10.42
N SER A 141 1.17 1.76 -10.49
CA SER A 141 1.40 0.92 -9.32
C SER A 141 2.69 1.32 -8.63
N ILE A 142 2.63 1.58 -7.33
CA ILE A 142 3.78 1.94 -6.49
C ILE A 142 3.85 0.97 -5.32
N LEU A 143 5.03 0.42 -5.04
CA LEU A 143 5.25 -0.50 -3.94
C LEU A 143 6.23 0.08 -2.92
N ILE A 144 5.76 0.29 -1.69
CA ILE A 144 6.59 0.66 -0.55
C ILE A 144 6.88 -0.60 0.26
N ARG A 145 8.14 -1.03 0.34
CA ARG A 145 8.57 -2.15 1.18
C ARG A 145 9.25 -1.63 2.44
N ILE A 146 8.74 -2.06 3.58
CA ILE A 146 9.26 -1.66 4.90
C ILE A 146 9.84 -2.89 5.56
N LEU A 147 11.04 -2.79 6.16
CA LEU A 147 11.66 -3.90 6.88
C LEU A 147 10.92 -4.12 8.21
N ASN A 148 10.92 -3.11 9.07
CA ASN A 148 10.30 -3.14 10.39
C ASN A 148 9.59 -1.81 10.64
N TYR A 149 8.46 -1.85 11.35
CA TYR A 149 7.73 -0.67 11.76
C TYR A 149 7.37 -0.70 13.25
N GLY A 150 7.83 0.30 13.99
CA GLY A 150 7.58 0.43 15.43
C GLY A 150 8.37 -0.58 16.27
N GLU A 151 8.43 -0.32 17.55
CA GLU A 151 9.26 -1.09 18.51
C GLU A 151 8.78 -2.54 18.72
N LYS A 152 7.57 -2.89 18.31
CA LYS A 152 6.90 -4.17 18.62
C LYS A 152 6.65 -5.08 17.41
N SER A 153 7.00 -4.68 16.20
CA SER A 153 6.65 -5.45 15.00
C SER A 153 7.69 -6.51 14.63
N GLY A 154 7.92 -7.50 15.48
CA GLY A 154 8.71 -8.69 15.15
C GLY A 154 10.22 -8.44 14.95
N ALA A 155 10.68 -7.21 15.10
CA ALA A 155 12.09 -6.88 15.14
C ALA A 155 12.73 -7.50 16.40
N ARG A 156 13.91 -8.08 16.26
CA ARG A 156 14.73 -8.41 17.44
C ARG A 156 14.94 -7.12 18.22
N ALA A 157 14.85 -7.18 19.55
CA ALA A 157 15.09 -6.03 20.40
C ALA A 157 16.41 -5.35 20.00
N GLY A 158 16.35 -4.07 19.62
CA GLY A 158 17.50 -3.29 19.17
C GLY A 158 17.72 -3.20 17.65
N GLU A 159 16.90 -3.87 16.82
CA GLU A 159 17.00 -3.66 15.36
C GLU A 159 16.37 -2.31 14.95
N PRO A 160 17.00 -1.57 14.03
CA PRO A 160 16.43 -0.33 13.52
C PRO A 160 15.08 -0.57 12.85
N SER A 161 14.08 0.22 13.22
CA SER A 161 12.73 0.17 12.65
C SER A 161 12.31 1.53 12.13
N CYS A 162 11.54 1.57 11.03
CA CYS A 162 10.91 2.79 10.57
C CYS A 162 9.89 3.30 11.60
N ASN A 163 9.85 4.59 11.82
CA ASN A 163 8.85 5.24 12.67
C ASN A 163 7.77 5.96 11.83
N ALA A 164 6.87 6.65 12.50
CA ALA A 164 5.78 7.41 11.88
C ALA A 164 6.29 8.48 10.90
N ASP A 165 7.31 9.23 11.28
CA ASP A 165 7.86 10.32 10.46
C ASP A 165 8.56 9.79 9.20
N ASP A 166 9.20 8.62 9.28
CA ASP A 166 9.81 7.98 8.11
C ASP A 166 8.73 7.61 7.09
N ILE A 167 7.61 7.03 7.56
CA ILE A 167 6.49 6.63 6.69
C ILE A 167 5.85 7.86 6.03
N ILE A 168 5.62 8.93 6.80
CA ILE A 168 5.07 10.19 6.29
C ILE A 168 5.98 10.78 5.22
N ARG A 169 7.28 10.89 5.47
CA ARG A 169 8.24 11.45 4.50
C ARG A 169 8.30 10.66 3.19
N ILE A 170 8.29 9.32 3.28
CA ILE A 170 8.27 8.47 2.09
C ILE A 170 6.99 8.69 1.30
N PHE A 171 5.85 8.76 2.00
CA PHE A 171 4.56 8.94 1.38
C PHE A 171 4.41 10.32 0.73
N ASP A 172 4.78 11.38 1.43
CA ASP A 172 4.76 12.75 0.91
C ASP A 172 5.68 12.91 -0.33
N PHE A 173 6.85 12.26 -0.31
CA PHE A 173 7.72 12.21 -1.48
C PHE A 173 7.01 11.58 -2.69
N ILE A 174 6.33 10.44 -2.52
CA ILE A 174 5.62 9.74 -3.61
C ILE A 174 4.48 10.60 -4.17
N VAL A 175 3.72 11.26 -3.30
CA VAL A 175 2.51 11.98 -3.70
C VAL A 175 2.82 13.35 -4.30
N ASN A 176 3.86 14.04 -3.79
CA ASN A 176 4.17 15.41 -4.20
C ASN A 176 5.18 15.49 -5.35
N GLU A 177 5.94 14.42 -5.61
CA GLU A 177 6.94 14.44 -6.67
C GLU A 177 6.30 14.19 -8.05
N LYS A 178 6.76 14.95 -9.04
CA LYS A 178 6.35 14.78 -10.44
C LYS A 178 7.04 13.59 -11.14
N MET A 179 7.91 12.88 -10.44
CA MET A 179 8.64 11.73 -10.96
C MET A 179 7.86 10.44 -10.66
N TYR A 180 7.86 9.52 -11.62
CA TYR A 180 7.34 8.18 -11.37
C TYR A 180 8.36 7.36 -10.58
N VAL A 181 7.95 6.92 -9.41
CA VAL A 181 8.70 5.98 -8.57
C VAL A 181 7.93 4.66 -8.53
N SER A 182 8.49 3.60 -9.09
CA SER A 182 7.82 2.29 -9.09
C SER A 182 7.89 1.60 -7.73
N SER A 183 9.04 1.68 -7.04
CA SER A 183 9.16 1.09 -5.70
C SER A 183 10.16 1.82 -4.82
N ILE A 184 9.92 1.75 -3.50
CA ILE A 184 10.81 2.29 -2.46
C ILE A 184 11.03 1.20 -1.42
N ASP A 185 12.31 0.96 -1.09
CA ASP A 185 12.75 0.09 -0.01
C ASP A 185 13.16 0.96 1.18
N ALA A 186 12.43 0.84 2.29
CA ALA A 186 12.66 1.64 3.48
C ALA A 186 13.19 0.79 4.65
N ARG A 187 14.37 1.18 5.14
CA ARG A 187 14.96 0.65 6.37
C ARG A 187 15.76 1.75 7.06
N ARG A 188 15.76 1.76 8.37
CA ARG A 188 16.77 2.52 9.12
C ARG A 188 18.10 1.74 9.15
N ILE A 189 19.19 2.48 9.16
CA ILE A 189 20.56 1.96 9.31
C ILE A 189 20.97 2.13 10.76
#